data_e1e2ec35d36cb92f9d17a7d71dcbd400
#
_entry.id   e1e2ec35d36cb92f9d17a7d71dcbd400
#
_cell.length_a   1.000
_cell.length_b   1.000
_cell.length_c   1.000
_cell.angle_alpha   90.00
_cell.angle_beta   90.00
_cell.angle_gamma   90.00
#
_symmetry.space_group_name_H-M   'P 1'
#
loop_
_entity.id
_entity.type
_entity.pdbx_description
1 polymer ?
#
loop_
_entity_poly.entity_id
_entity_poly.type
_entity_poly.pdbx_seq_one_letter_code
_entity_poly.pdbx_strand_id
1 'polypeptide(L)'
;MAADGRFLVDRDGTRHLRVMKGLVLSPRQVLVALAGLAFLVFLPDIAAFTSLSFRTFRKGLLFGIAAIGLNLVLRHTQLVSFGHAAFFGAGAYTAAILASTYNVPHTSLLILGAFVVATLLGVTIGYLVSGYLDIYFSLLTLAFNGVLFALVLGSGFFNYNDGVAVRPASANRPLLAGIEFSSEVADILNYYISVVLLLVLLLIAFRIVRSPFGRALDAIGQDRTRARFIGIPVERYVWIVFTMSAAYGGLAGGMFALLELHVRPEPTLFIFVSGEILFMAILGGFSTLLGPLVGGIVLVYVLDLARFVTDFQNALAGVILLGSVYFLPRGIVGSRDEFYDAARAIREDPSVIGTWIANIGPLLRRRAAESAHSMRQLLGMR
;
A
#
# COMPACT_ATOMS: atom_id res chain seq x y z
N MET A 1 33.39 34.92 1.68
CA MET A 1 31.92 34.82 1.77
C MET A 1 31.61 33.33 2.00
N ALA A 2 31.35 32.96 3.23
CA ALA A 2 31.07 31.58 3.63
C ALA A 2 29.64 31.24 3.21
N ALA A 3 29.49 30.32 2.27
CA ALA A 3 28.18 29.72 1.93
C ALA A 3 27.71 28.88 3.11
N ASP A 4 26.62 29.31 3.62
CA ASP A 4 25.97 28.91 4.86
C ASP A 4 25.75 27.38 4.94
N GLY A 5 26.48 26.71 5.85
CA GLY A 5 26.51 25.26 6.06
C GLY A 5 25.22 24.63 6.63
N ARG A 6 24.06 25.15 6.25
CA ARG A 6 22.75 24.65 6.74
C ARG A 6 22.27 23.34 6.09
N PHE A 7 22.93 22.93 5.00
CA PHE A 7 22.52 21.75 4.21
C PHE A 7 23.37 20.50 4.41
N LEU A 8 24.55 20.63 5.05
CA LEU A 8 25.46 19.52 5.28
C LEU A 8 25.66 19.32 6.79
N VAL A 9 25.34 18.14 7.29
CA VAL A 9 25.60 17.74 8.68
C VAL A 9 26.62 16.62 8.65
N ASP A 10 27.75 16.80 9.34
CA ASP A 10 28.76 15.78 9.51
C ASP A 10 28.31 14.84 10.66
N ARG A 11 28.12 13.58 10.33
CA ARG A 11 27.88 12.50 11.28
C ARG A 11 28.80 11.34 10.91
N ASP A 12 29.66 10.96 11.82
CA ASP A 12 30.58 9.83 11.65
C ASP A 12 31.49 9.93 10.40
N GLY A 13 32.02 11.11 10.08
CA GLY A 13 32.93 11.31 8.95
C GLY A 13 32.28 11.27 7.57
N THR A 14 30.94 11.19 7.47
CA THR A 14 30.20 11.23 6.21
C THR A 14 29.31 12.48 6.13
N ARG A 15 29.40 13.20 4.99
CA ARG A 15 28.60 14.39 4.72
C ARG A 15 27.16 13.97 4.40
N HIS A 16 26.22 14.39 5.22
CA HIS A 16 24.79 14.13 5.04
C HIS A 16 24.06 15.38 4.57
N LEU A 17 23.20 15.24 3.56
CA LEU A 17 22.33 16.31 3.08
C LEU A 17 21.11 16.48 3.98
N ARG A 18 20.90 17.68 4.51
CA ARG A 18 19.72 18.05 5.27
C ARG A 18 18.64 18.59 4.33
N VAL A 19 17.71 17.71 3.90
CA VAL A 19 16.64 18.07 2.96
C VAL A 19 15.53 18.87 3.66
N MET A 20 15.23 18.55 4.93
CA MET A 20 14.24 19.27 5.77
C MET A 20 14.62 19.13 7.24
N LYS A 21 14.01 19.95 8.15
CA LYS A 21 14.15 19.75 9.60
C LYS A 21 13.79 18.29 9.97
N GLY A 22 14.81 17.50 10.34
CA GLY A 22 14.64 16.08 10.72
C GLY A 22 14.89 15.05 9.61
N LEU A 23 15.12 15.45 8.34
CA LEU A 23 15.45 14.54 7.24
C LEU A 23 16.94 14.73 6.88
N VAL A 24 17.77 13.87 7.43
CA VAL A 24 19.19 13.76 7.08
C VAL A 24 19.34 12.51 6.24
N LEU A 25 19.61 12.67 4.94
CA LEU A 25 19.81 11.58 4.00
C LEU A 25 21.29 11.40 3.70
N SER A 26 21.75 10.16 3.70
CA SER A 26 23.08 9.85 3.17
C SER A 26 23.11 10.10 1.65
N PRO A 27 24.28 10.39 1.07
CA PRO A 27 24.39 10.59 -0.38
C PRO A 27 23.86 9.41 -1.20
N ARG A 28 23.99 8.18 -0.69
CA ARG A 28 23.44 6.96 -1.32
C ARG A 28 21.90 6.96 -1.28
N GLN A 29 21.30 7.38 -0.19
CA GLN A 29 19.82 7.46 -0.08
C GLN A 29 19.24 8.54 -0.99
N VAL A 30 19.94 9.67 -1.14
CA VAL A 30 19.58 10.73 -2.09
C VAL A 30 19.65 10.20 -3.52
N LEU A 31 20.73 9.50 -3.87
CA LEU A 31 20.91 8.92 -5.21
C LEU A 31 19.81 7.87 -5.52
N VAL A 32 19.48 7.00 -4.58
CA VAL A 32 18.38 6.02 -4.73
C VAL A 32 17.03 6.71 -4.88
N ALA A 33 16.77 7.77 -4.10
CA ALA A 33 15.52 8.53 -4.21
C ALA A 33 15.41 9.25 -5.57
N LEU A 34 16.52 9.87 -6.04
CA LEU A 34 16.58 10.50 -7.36
C LEU A 34 16.43 9.49 -8.49
N ALA A 35 17.09 8.32 -8.40
CA ALA A 35 16.94 7.25 -9.38
C ALA A 35 15.51 6.70 -9.42
N GLY A 36 14.87 6.52 -8.26
CA GLY A 36 13.47 6.13 -8.17
C GLY A 36 12.52 7.18 -8.77
N LEU A 37 12.77 8.46 -8.50
CA LEU A 37 12.00 9.56 -9.09
C LEU A 37 12.19 9.62 -10.61
N ALA A 38 13.42 9.52 -11.09
CA ALA A 38 13.73 9.50 -12.52
C ALA A 38 13.04 8.29 -13.18
N PHE A 39 13.10 7.09 -12.58
CA PHE A 39 12.39 5.91 -13.07
C PHE A 39 10.89 6.17 -13.18
N LEU A 40 10.25 6.77 -12.17
CA LEU A 40 8.82 7.10 -12.22
C LEU A 40 8.52 8.15 -13.30
N VAL A 41 9.38 9.14 -13.52
CA VAL A 41 9.17 10.17 -14.56
C VAL A 41 9.30 9.59 -15.96
N PHE A 42 10.30 8.74 -16.21
CA PHE A 42 10.57 8.15 -17.53
C PHE A 42 9.85 6.82 -17.76
N LEU A 43 9.01 6.38 -16.83
CA LEU A 43 8.32 5.09 -16.96
C LEU A 43 7.44 4.97 -18.22
N PRO A 44 6.65 6.00 -18.64
CA PRO A 44 5.87 5.90 -19.87
C PRO A 44 6.75 5.59 -21.08
N ASP A 45 7.92 6.26 -21.18
CA ASP A 45 8.87 6.03 -22.27
C ASP A 45 9.52 4.65 -22.16
N ILE A 46 9.90 4.23 -20.97
CA ILE A 46 10.47 2.90 -20.71
C ILE A 46 9.46 1.81 -21.08
N ALA A 47 8.20 1.97 -20.71
CA ALA A 47 7.14 1.01 -21.05
C ALA A 47 6.88 0.92 -22.55
N ALA A 48 7.05 2.02 -23.28
CA ALA A 48 6.93 2.03 -24.75
C ALA A 48 8.05 1.21 -25.44
N PHE A 49 9.24 1.13 -24.83
CA PHE A 49 10.39 0.36 -25.35
C PHE A 49 10.48 -1.06 -24.81
N THR A 50 9.73 -1.38 -23.77
CA THR A 50 9.77 -2.69 -23.11
C THR A 50 8.41 -3.38 -23.19
N SER A 51 8.39 -4.70 -22.98
CA SER A 51 7.14 -5.45 -22.87
C SER A 51 6.39 -5.24 -21.55
N LEU A 52 6.82 -4.26 -20.71
CA LEU A 52 6.19 -3.96 -19.45
C LEU A 52 4.83 -3.30 -19.66
N SER A 53 3.79 -3.86 -19.07
CA SER A 53 2.45 -3.29 -19.13
C SER A 53 2.39 -2.00 -18.27
N PHE A 54 2.28 -0.86 -18.92
CA PHE A 54 2.13 0.44 -18.28
C PHE A 54 0.87 0.49 -17.39
N ARG A 55 -0.23 -0.11 -17.85
CA ARG A 55 -1.48 -0.21 -17.08
C ARG A 55 -1.29 -1.02 -15.81
N THR A 56 -0.61 -2.17 -15.88
CA THR A 56 -0.33 -3.02 -14.73
C THR A 56 0.53 -2.28 -13.69
N PHE A 57 1.54 -1.52 -14.15
CA PHE A 57 2.34 -0.70 -13.24
C PHE A 57 1.51 0.37 -12.53
N ARG A 58 0.69 1.13 -13.28
CA ARG A 58 -0.22 2.14 -12.71
C ARG A 58 -1.14 1.53 -11.66
N LYS A 59 -1.72 0.36 -11.96
CA LYS A 59 -2.54 -0.39 -11.01
C LYS A 59 -1.76 -0.75 -9.76
N GLY A 60 -0.55 -1.30 -9.90
CA GLY A 60 0.34 -1.64 -8.78
C GLY A 60 0.71 -0.42 -7.93
N LEU A 61 0.93 0.75 -8.55
CA LEU A 61 1.21 2.00 -7.86
C LEU A 61 0.00 2.46 -7.01
N LEU A 62 -1.22 2.37 -7.54
CA LEU A 62 -2.43 2.76 -6.83
C LEU A 62 -2.72 1.82 -5.65
N PHE A 63 -2.64 0.52 -5.85
CA PHE A 63 -2.73 -0.44 -4.75
C PHE A 63 -1.60 -0.25 -3.72
N GLY A 64 -0.40 0.10 -4.18
CA GLY A 64 0.72 0.46 -3.30
C GLY A 64 0.42 1.67 -2.42
N ILE A 65 -0.28 2.69 -2.94
CA ILE A 65 -0.75 3.84 -2.14
C ILE A 65 -1.72 3.37 -1.05
N ALA A 66 -2.70 2.53 -1.38
CA ALA A 66 -3.62 1.96 -0.40
C ALA A 66 -2.89 1.13 0.66
N ALA A 67 -1.90 0.33 0.24
CA ALA A 67 -1.07 -0.48 1.13
C ALA A 67 -0.18 0.37 2.05
N ILE A 68 0.33 1.53 1.60
CA ILE A 68 1.03 2.50 2.47
C ILE A 68 0.08 3.01 3.55
N GLY A 69 -1.17 3.33 3.19
CA GLY A 69 -2.19 3.74 4.14
C GLY A 69 -2.44 2.66 5.21
N LEU A 70 -2.66 1.41 4.79
CA LEU A 70 -2.82 0.27 5.71
C LEU A 70 -1.59 0.11 6.61
N ASN A 71 -0.39 0.27 6.05
CA ASN A 71 0.86 0.11 6.78
C ASN A 71 1.03 1.12 7.93
N LEU A 72 0.45 2.31 7.83
CA LEU A 72 0.46 3.27 8.95
C LEU A 72 -0.23 2.70 10.19
N VAL A 73 -1.33 1.96 10.00
CA VAL A 73 -2.02 1.27 11.09
C VAL A 73 -1.25 0.02 11.50
N LEU A 74 -0.97 -0.88 10.55
CA LEU A 74 -0.36 -2.19 10.80
C LEU A 74 0.99 -2.09 11.51
N ARG A 75 1.89 -1.25 11.02
CA ARG A 75 3.26 -1.12 11.55
C ARG A 75 3.29 -0.52 12.94
N HIS A 76 2.54 0.58 13.14
CA HIS A 76 2.69 1.40 14.35
C HIS A 76 1.74 1.00 15.47
N THR A 77 0.58 0.42 15.17
CA THR A 77 -0.37 -0.03 16.20
C THR A 77 -0.47 -1.54 16.32
N GLN A 78 0.16 -2.28 15.40
CA GLN A 78 0.08 -3.74 15.29
C GLN A 78 -1.36 -4.27 15.14
N LEU A 79 -2.27 -3.41 14.64
CA LEU A 79 -3.63 -3.79 14.32
C LEU A 79 -3.76 -4.17 12.85
N VAL A 80 -4.29 -5.35 12.61
CA VAL A 80 -4.60 -5.83 11.26
C VAL A 80 -6.01 -5.42 10.90
N SER A 81 -6.18 -4.68 9.80
CA SER A 81 -7.50 -4.30 9.30
C SER A 81 -7.82 -5.06 8.02
N PHE A 82 -8.94 -5.77 8.02
CA PHE A 82 -9.53 -6.41 6.82
C PHE A 82 -10.62 -5.56 6.16
N GLY A 83 -10.70 -4.28 6.52
CA GLY A 83 -11.72 -3.36 6.00
C GLY A 83 -11.21 -2.36 4.95
N HIS A 84 -9.97 -2.49 4.47
CA HIS A 84 -9.38 -1.45 3.60
C HIS A 84 -10.01 -1.40 2.20
N ALA A 85 -10.57 -2.51 1.70
CA ALA A 85 -11.35 -2.51 0.48
C ALA A 85 -12.59 -1.60 0.57
N ALA A 86 -13.19 -1.45 1.76
CA ALA A 86 -14.30 -0.52 1.97
C ALA A 86 -13.93 0.92 1.60
N PHE A 87 -12.77 1.39 2.01
CA PHE A 87 -12.29 2.75 1.71
C PHE A 87 -11.83 2.91 0.27
N PHE A 88 -11.12 1.91 -0.24
CA PHE A 88 -10.71 1.86 -1.64
C PHE A 88 -11.93 1.87 -2.58
N GLY A 89 -12.90 0.98 -2.34
CA GLY A 89 -14.12 0.91 -3.11
C GLY A 89 -15.00 2.15 -2.96
N ALA A 90 -15.15 2.69 -1.75
CA ALA A 90 -15.90 3.93 -1.54
C ALA A 90 -15.30 5.09 -2.35
N GLY A 91 -13.98 5.23 -2.37
CA GLY A 91 -13.30 6.21 -3.22
C GLY A 91 -13.53 5.98 -4.70
N ALA A 92 -13.43 4.72 -5.16
CA ALA A 92 -13.65 4.34 -6.55
C ALA A 92 -15.09 4.63 -7.00
N TYR A 93 -16.08 4.19 -6.23
CA TYR A 93 -17.50 4.44 -6.51
C TYR A 93 -17.85 5.92 -6.47
N THR A 94 -17.30 6.67 -5.51
CA THR A 94 -17.53 8.13 -5.45
C THR A 94 -17.02 8.82 -6.71
N ALA A 95 -15.79 8.52 -7.14
CA ALA A 95 -15.25 9.11 -8.36
C ALA A 95 -16.07 8.70 -9.60
N ALA A 96 -16.49 7.43 -9.70
CA ALA A 96 -17.29 6.93 -10.81
C ALA A 96 -18.68 7.60 -10.86
N ILE A 97 -19.38 7.70 -9.73
CA ILE A 97 -20.71 8.30 -9.65
C ILE A 97 -20.64 9.81 -9.93
N LEU A 98 -19.69 10.53 -9.35
CA LEU A 98 -19.50 11.95 -9.66
C LEU A 98 -19.22 12.17 -11.15
N ALA A 99 -18.44 11.28 -11.76
CA ALA A 99 -18.11 11.37 -13.18
C ALA A 99 -19.30 11.03 -14.09
N SER A 100 -20.05 9.97 -13.81
CA SER A 100 -21.09 9.43 -14.70
C SER A 100 -22.48 9.99 -14.43
N THR A 101 -22.89 10.04 -13.14
CA THR A 101 -24.26 10.45 -12.76
C THR A 101 -24.37 11.97 -12.64
N TYR A 102 -23.39 12.58 -11.96
CA TYR A 102 -23.41 14.03 -11.75
C TYR A 102 -22.65 14.82 -12.82
N ASN A 103 -22.03 14.14 -13.80
CA ASN A 103 -21.27 14.76 -14.89
C ASN A 103 -20.27 15.83 -14.41
N VAL A 104 -19.65 15.62 -13.25
CA VAL A 104 -18.65 16.56 -12.71
C VAL A 104 -17.47 16.66 -13.70
N PRO A 105 -17.12 17.86 -14.19
CA PRO A 105 -16.19 17.98 -15.34
C PRO A 105 -14.71 17.85 -14.99
N HIS A 106 -14.33 17.96 -13.71
CA HIS A 106 -12.92 18.08 -13.31
C HIS A 106 -12.41 16.86 -12.55
N THR A 107 -11.29 16.28 -13.02
CA THR A 107 -10.61 15.15 -12.36
C THR A 107 -10.24 15.46 -10.90
N SER A 108 -9.82 16.70 -10.61
CA SER A 108 -9.50 17.11 -9.23
C SER A 108 -10.68 17.00 -8.28
N LEU A 109 -11.90 17.32 -8.75
CA LEU A 109 -13.13 17.21 -7.93
C LEU A 109 -13.51 15.74 -7.70
N LEU A 110 -13.24 14.85 -8.66
CA LEU A 110 -13.45 13.40 -8.49
C LEU A 110 -12.54 12.85 -7.40
N ILE A 111 -11.26 13.22 -7.44
CA ILE A 111 -10.26 12.82 -6.44
C ILE A 111 -10.60 13.41 -5.07
N LEU A 112 -11.00 14.68 -5.02
CA LEU A 112 -11.41 15.32 -3.77
C LEU A 112 -12.66 14.67 -3.17
N GLY A 113 -13.66 14.35 -3.99
CA GLY A 113 -14.86 13.63 -3.57
C GLY A 113 -14.51 12.25 -3.00
N ALA A 114 -13.66 11.49 -3.69
CA ALA A 114 -13.16 10.20 -3.23
C ALA A 114 -12.44 10.30 -1.88
N PHE A 115 -11.58 11.32 -1.71
CA PHE A 115 -10.90 11.63 -0.46
C PHE A 115 -11.89 11.92 0.68
N VAL A 116 -12.85 12.82 0.44
CA VAL A 116 -13.81 13.25 1.45
C VAL A 116 -14.70 12.10 1.92
N VAL A 117 -15.29 11.33 0.98
CA VAL A 117 -16.20 10.22 1.32
C VAL A 117 -15.46 9.11 2.06
N ALA A 118 -14.29 8.71 1.58
CA ALA A 118 -13.51 7.66 2.25
C ALA A 118 -13.00 8.13 3.63
N THR A 119 -12.64 9.40 3.78
CA THR A 119 -12.23 9.96 5.08
C THR A 119 -13.40 9.98 6.05
N LEU A 120 -14.59 10.40 5.62
CA LEU A 120 -15.80 10.38 6.45
C LEU A 120 -16.18 8.97 6.89
N LEU A 121 -16.09 8.00 6.00
CA LEU A 121 -16.25 6.58 6.35
C LEU A 121 -15.18 6.13 7.35
N GLY A 122 -13.94 6.56 7.14
CA GLY A 122 -12.83 6.28 8.06
C GLY A 122 -13.04 6.89 9.44
N VAL A 123 -13.57 8.11 9.52
CA VAL A 123 -13.97 8.76 10.78
C VAL A 123 -15.06 7.95 11.49
N THR A 124 -16.12 7.58 10.76
CA THR A 124 -17.28 6.88 11.34
C THR A 124 -16.92 5.47 11.79
N ILE A 125 -16.36 4.66 10.88
CA ILE A 125 -15.98 3.28 11.17
C ILE A 125 -14.85 3.28 12.22
N GLY A 126 -13.85 4.14 12.05
CA GLY A 126 -12.72 4.26 12.98
C GLY A 126 -13.17 4.59 14.40
N TYR A 127 -14.14 5.48 14.58
CA TYR A 127 -14.72 5.76 15.89
C TYR A 127 -15.34 4.53 16.53
N LEU A 128 -16.06 3.73 15.74
CA LEU A 128 -16.73 2.53 16.23
C LEU A 128 -15.75 1.40 16.56
N VAL A 129 -14.64 1.26 15.81
CA VAL A 129 -13.70 0.13 15.97
C VAL A 129 -12.49 0.44 16.85
N SER A 130 -12.16 1.71 17.09
CA SER A 130 -10.93 2.12 17.80
C SER A 130 -10.85 1.66 19.25
N GLY A 131 -11.99 1.40 19.89
CA GLY A 131 -12.06 0.86 21.25
C GLY A 131 -11.77 -0.65 21.36
N TYR A 132 -11.77 -1.35 20.23
CA TYR A 132 -11.55 -2.79 20.21
C TYR A 132 -10.10 -3.12 19.84
N LEU A 133 -9.64 -4.30 20.25
CA LEU A 133 -8.24 -4.71 20.16
C LEU A 133 -8.10 -6.01 19.36
N ASP A 134 -6.94 -6.17 18.73
CA ASP A 134 -6.47 -7.41 18.12
C ASP A 134 -7.49 -8.05 17.15
N ILE A 135 -7.96 -9.25 17.44
CA ILE A 135 -8.89 -10.01 16.63
C ILE A 135 -10.24 -9.29 16.47
N TYR A 136 -10.75 -8.66 17.54
CA TYR A 136 -12.04 -7.95 17.48
C TYR A 136 -11.98 -6.74 16.53
N PHE A 137 -10.88 -6.00 16.53
CA PHE A 137 -10.67 -4.91 15.57
C PHE A 137 -10.67 -5.44 14.13
N SER A 138 -9.97 -6.54 13.88
CA SER A 138 -9.90 -7.19 12.55
C SER A 138 -11.27 -7.67 12.08
N LEU A 139 -12.02 -8.35 12.96
CA LEU A 139 -13.37 -8.87 12.64
C LEU A 139 -14.38 -7.74 12.41
N LEU A 140 -14.34 -6.67 13.21
CA LEU A 140 -15.23 -5.53 13.04
C LEU A 140 -14.95 -4.78 11.72
N THR A 141 -13.68 -4.53 11.40
CA THR A 141 -13.34 -3.89 10.12
C THR A 141 -13.75 -4.76 8.93
N LEU A 142 -13.64 -6.09 9.06
CA LEU A 142 -14.13 -7.04 8.09
C LEU A 142 -15.67 -6.97 7.93
N ALA A 143 -16.40 -6.94 9.06
CA ALA A 143 -17.86 -6.85 9.04
C ALA A 143 -18.34 -5.56 8.37
N PHE A 144 -17.74 -4.41 8.68
CA PHE A 144 -18.07 -3.15 8.02
C PHE A 144 -17.77 -3.18 6.52
N ASN A 145 -16.67 -3.82 6.10
CA ASN A 145 -16.42 -4.05 4.68
C ASN A 145 -17.50 -4.88 4.01
N GLY A 146 -17.92 -5.97 4.66
CA GLY A 146 -19.00 -6.84 4.19
C GLY A 146 -20.33 -6.11 4.07
N VAL A 147 -20.67 -5.25 5.04
CA VAL A 147 -21.88 -4.40 5.00
C VAL A 147 -21.84 -3.45 3.80
N LEU A 148 -20.72 -2.74 3.57
CA LEU A 148 -20.59 -1.84 2.42
C LEU A 148 -20.65 -2.59 1.09
N PHE A 149 -20.01 -3.74 0.99
CA PHE A 149 -20.10 -4.60 -0.18
C PHE A 149 -21.55 -5.05 -0.46
N ALA A 150 -22.25 -5.53 0.56
CA ALA A 150 -23.66 -5.95 0.45
C ALA A 150 -24.58 -4.77 0.09
N LEU A 151 -24.34 -3.58 0.65
CA LEU A 151 -25.10 -2.38 0.34
C LEU A 151 -24.94 -1.98 -1.14
N VAL A 152 -23.74 -2.03 -1.67
CA VAL A 152 -23.48 -1.72 -3.08
C VAL A 152 -24.13 -2.76 -3.99
N LEU A 153 -23.99 -4.06 -3.68
CA LEU A 153 -24.62 -5.13 -4.44
C LEU A 153 -26.16 -5.09 -4.40
N GLY A 154 -26.75 -4.69 -3.29
CA GLY A 154 -28.21 -4.66 -3.10
C GLY A 154 -28.89 -3.40 -3.63
N SER A 155 -28.12 -2.38 -4.08
CA SER A 155 -28.67 -1.08 -4.42
C SER A 155 -28.58 -0.79 -5.93
N GLY A 156 -29.72 -0.44 -6.52
CA GLY A 156 -29.81 0.02 -7.91
C GLY A 156 -29.07 1.33 -8.17
N PHE A 157 -28.81 2.12 -7.14
CA PHE A 157 -28.00 3.34 -7.25
C PHE A 157 -26.56 3.06 -7.70
N PHE A 158 -25.99 1.92 -7.30
CA PHE A 158 -24.67 1.46 -7.68
C PHE A 158 -24.69 0.50 -8.88
N ASN A 159 -25.88 0.29 -9.48
CA ASN A 159 -26.10 -0.63 -10.59
C ASN A 159 -25.80 -2.10 -10.25
N TYR A 160 -26.04 -2.47 -8.99
CA TYR A 160 -25.86 -3.84 -8.47
C TYR A 160 -24.47 -4.42 -8.78
N ASN A 161 -24.41 -5.63 -9.34
CA ASN A 161 -23.16 -6.30 -9.71
C ASN A 161 -22.50 -5.74 -10.98
N ASP A 162 -23.27 -5.08 -11.84
CA ASP A 162 -22.76 -4.52 -13.10
C ASP A 162 -21.83 -3.34 -12.85
N GLY A 163 -22.03 -2.62 -11.72
CA GLY A 163 -21.21 -1.50 -11.33
C GLY A 163 -21.43 -0.24 -12.16
N VAL A 164 -20.56 0.74 -12.01
CA VAL A 164 -20.67 2.08 -12.59
C VAL A 164 -19.56 2.30 -13.60
N ALA A 165 -19.94 2.54 -14.87
CA ALA A 165 -19.00 2.91 -15.90
C ALA A 165 -18.64 4.40 -15.80
N VAL A 166 -17.36 4.71 -15.78
CA VAL A 166 -16.85 6.07 -15.92
C VAL A 166 -16.93 6.44 -17.40
N ARG A 167 -17.81 7.38 -17.75
CA ARG A 167 -18.03 7.74 -19.17
C ARG A 167 -16.74 8.24 -19.83
N PRO A 168 -16.51 7.91 -21.14
CA PRO A 168 -15.31 8.34 -21.87
C PRO A 168 -15.04 9.85 -21.82
N ALA A 169 -16.10 10.69 -21.85
CA ALA A 169 -15.98 12.13 -21.66
C ALA A 169 -15.34 12.53 -20.33
N SER A 170 -15.37 11.66 -19.32
CA SER A 170 -14.71 11.89 -18.04
C SER A 170 -13.25 11.46 -18.03
N ALA A 171 -12.82 10.57 -18.93
CA ALA A 171 -11.42 10.20 -19.09
C ALA A 171 -10.59 11.36 -19.69
N ASN A 172 -11.20 12.18 -20.52
CA ASN A 172 -10.56 13.34 -21.17
C ASN A 172 -10.74 14.64 -20.37
N ARG A 173 -11.18 14.56 -19.11
CA ARG A 173 -11.52 15.73 -18.31
C ARG A 173 -10.29 16.54 -17.91
N PRO A 174 -10.41 17.88 -17.99
CA PRO A 174 -9.32 18.75 -17.55
C PRO A 174 -9.08 18.64 -16.05
N LEU A 175 -7.85 18.91 -15.63
CA LEU A 175 -7.49 18.93 -14.22
C LEU A 175 -8.26 20.02 -13.45
N LEU A 176 -8.36 21.21 -14.00
CA LEU A 176 -8.94 22.40 -13.38
C LEU A 176 -9.65 23.39 -14.32
N ALA A 177 -9.39 23.40 -15.61
CA ALA A 177 -9.95 24.39 -16.54
C ALA A 177 -10.15 23.79 -17.92
N GLY A 178 -11.31 23.90 -18.50
CA GLY A 178 -11.84 23.65 -19.81
C GLY A 178 -10.97 23.22 -21.01
N ILE A 179 -9.79 22.71 -20.80
CA ILE A 179 -8.91 22.21 -21.86
C ILE A 179 -9.19 20.71 -22.04
N GLU A 180 -9.76 20.35 -23.16
CA GLU A 180 -9.96 18.95 -23.54
C GLU A 180 -8.65 18.37 -24.06
N PHE A 181 -8.23 17.26 -23.49
CA PHE A 181 -7.06 16.50 -23.90
C PHE A 181 -7.47 15.30 -24.75
N SER A 182 -6.59 14.84 -25.64
CA SER A 182 -6.78 13.53 -26.27
C SER A 182 -6.72 12.42 -25.22
N SER A 183 -7.32 11.26 -25.49
CA SER A 183 -7.37 10.13 -24.53
C SER A 183 -5.98 9.70 -24.07
N GLU A 184 -4.99 9.71 -24.98
CA GLU A 184 -3.60 9.36 -24.65
C GLU A 184 -2.96 10.36 -23.71
N VAL A 185 -3.12 11.66 -23.94
CA VAL A 185 -2.60 12.73 -23.09
C VAL A 185 -3.27 12.70 -21.73
N ALA A 186 -4.59 12.47 -21.69
CA ALA A 186 -5.34 12.33 -20.43
C ALA A 186 -4.84 11.15 -19.59
N ASP A 187 -4.50 10.03 -20.23
CA ASP A 187 -3.96 8.85 -19.56
C ASP A 187 -2.57 9.09 -18.97
N ILE A 188 -1.69 9.74 -19.70
CA ILE A 188 -0.36 10.13 -19.23
C ILE A 188 -0.49 11.16 -18.10
N LEU A 189 -1.39 12.12 -18.22
CA LEU A 189 -1.64 13.13 -17.19
C LEU A 189 -2.14 12.49 -15.88
N ASN A 190 -3.12 11.57 -15.97
CA ASN A 190 -3.63 10.82 -14.83
C ASN A 190 -2.52 9.97 -14.16
N TYR A 191 -1.57 9.46 -14.94
CA TYR A 191 -0.39 8.80 -14.38
C TYR A 191 0.46 9.76 -13.54
N TYR A 192 0.82 10.92 -14.08
CA TYR A 192 1.63 11.89 -13.35
C TYR A 192 0.91 12.44 -12.11
N ILE A 193 -0.41 12.59 -12.17
CA ILE A 193 -1.22 12.93 -10.98
C ILE A 193 -1.07 11.82 -9.92
N SER A 194 -1.13 10.54 -10.32
CA SER A 194 -0.94 9.42 -9.40
C SER A 194 0.46 9.42 -8.78
N VAL A 195 1.49 9.76 -9.55
CA VAL A 195 2.87 9.89 -9.06
C VAL A 195 3.00 11.06 -8.08
N VAL A 196 2.45 12.23 -8.40
CA VAL A 196 2.45 13.38 -7.50
C VAL A 196 1.70 13.05 -6.21
N LEU A 197 0.53 12.42 -6.33
CA LEU A 197 -0.26 11.97 -5.19
C LEU A 197 0.55 11.00 -4.31
N LEU A 198 1.21 10.00 -4.90
CA LEU A 198 2.09 9.09 -4.19
C LEU A 198 3.17 9.85 -3.42
N LEU A 199 3.87 10.78 -4.08
CA LEU A 199 4.96 11.54 -3.44
C LEU A 199 4.44 12.39 -2.28
N VAL A 200 3.31 13.07 -2.44
CA VAL A 200 2.67 13.86 -1.39
C VAL A 200 2.27 12.97 -0.21
N LEU A 201 1.62 11.85 -0.49
CA LEU A 201 1.19 10.90 0.55
C LEU A 201 2.38 10.24 1.25
N LEU A 202 3.45 9.91 0.55
CA LEU A 202 4.71 9.45 1.16
C LEU A 202 5.34 10.50 2.06
N LEU A 203 5.36 11.76 1.65
CA LEU A 203 5.87 12.87 2.49
C LEU A 203 5.01 13.03 3.75
N ILE A 204 3.69 12.95 3.63
CA ILE A 204 2.77 13.02 4.76
C ILE A 204 3.02 11.83 5.71
N ALA A 205 3.06 10.61 5.19
CA ALA A 205 3.34 9.41 5.98
C ALA A 205 4.69 9.50 6.71
N PHE A 206 5.72 9.95 6.01
CA PHE A 206 7.04 10.17 6.58
C PHE A 206 7.03 11.21 7.72
N ARG A 207 6.27 12.29 7.55
CA ARG A 207 6.09 13.31 8.60
C ARG A 207 5.33 12.77 9.80
N ILE A 208 4.26 12.00 9.58
CA ILE A 208 3.47 11.34 10.63
C ILE A 208 4.38 10.43 11.45
N VAL A 209 5.10 9.53 10.79
CA VAL A 209 5.95 8.54 11.45
C VAL A 209 7.04 9.19 12.31
N ARG A 210 7.62 10.30 11.87
CA ARG A 210 8.69 11.01 12.63
C ARG A 210 8.18 12.04 13.64
N SER A 211 6.88 12.26 13.70
CA SER A 211 6.25 13.21 14.62
C SER A 211 6.14 12.65 16.05
N PRO A 212 5.82 13.47 17.05
CA PRO A 212 5.42 12.98 18.37
C PRO A 212 4.23 12.03 18.32
N PHE A 213 3.31 12.25 17.36
CA PHE A 213 2.16 11.37 17.12
C PHE A 213 2.60 9.97 16.70
N GLY A 214 3.55 9.85 15.75
CA GLY A 214 4.11 8.57 15.32
C GLY A 214 4.80 7.82 16.47
N ARG A 215 5.56 8.52 17.30
CA ARG A 215 6.20 7.90 18.50
C ARG A 215 5.18 7.39 19.50
N ALA A 216 4.07 8.09 19.68
CA ALA A 216 2.98 7.62 20.55
C ALA A 216 2.31 6.37 19.96
N LEU A 217 2.12 6.29 18.64
CA LEU A 217 1.63 5.09 17.95
C LEU A 217 2.58 3.90 18.13
N ASP A 218 3.90 4.12 18.03
CA ASP A 218 4.89 3.07 18.28
C ASP A 218 4.84 2.56 19.74
N ALA A 219 4.63 3.44 20.71
CA ALA A 219 4.43 3.04 22.10
C ALA A 219 3.14 2.23 22.27
N ILE A 220 2.06 2.58 21.59
CA ILE A 220 0.78 1.84 21.57
C ILE A 220 1.00 0.43 20.99
N GLY A 221 1.74 0.32 19.88
CA GLY A 221 2.01 -0.96 19.25
C GLY A 221 2.89 -1.90 20.10
N GLN A 222 3.79 -1.34 20.93
CA GLN A 222 4.62 -2.13 21.83
C GLN A 222 3.83 -2.67 23.02
N ASP A 223 3.08 -1.82 23.71
CA ASP A 223 2.24 -2.22 24.85
C ASP A 223 1.17 -1.15 25.10
N ARG A 224 -0.06 -1.45 24.76
CA ARG A 224 -1.20 -0.53 24.90
C ARG A 224 -1.53 -0.22 26.35
N THR A 225 -1.35 -1.20 27.23
CA THR A 225 -1.61 -1.03 28.66
C THR A 225 -0.62 -0.05 29.27
N ARG A 226 0.66 -0.21 28.96
CA ARG A 226 1.70 0.74 29.39
C ARG A 226 1.49 2.12 28.79
N ALA A 227 1.12 2.20 27.50
CA ALA A 227 0.81 3.47 26.84
C ALA A 227 -0.32 4.23 27.56
N ARG A 228 -1.37 3.54 28.00
CA ARG A 228 -2.45 4.14 28.82
C ARG A 228 -1.96 4.62 30.17
N PHE A 229 -1.13 3.86 30.87
CA PHE A 229 -0.60 4.25 32.17
C PHE A 229 0.26 5.52 32.14
N ILE A 230 0.94 5.78 31.02
CA ILE A 230 1.69 7.04 30.81
C ILE A 230 0.83 8.17 30.22
N GLY A 231 -0.52 7.98 30.15
CA GLY A 231 -1.47 9.02 29.75
C GLY A 231 -1.74 9.16 28.26
N ILE A 232 -1.32 8.19 27.41
CA ILE A 232 -1.63 8.22 25.99
C ILE A 232 -3.08 7.76 25.77
N PRO A 233 -3.97 8.57 25.17
CA PRO A 233 -5.35 8.18 24.86
C PRO A 233 -5.38 7.25 23.63
N VAL A 234 -5.16 5.96 23.86
CA VAL A 234 -4.92 4.91 22.85
C VAL A 234 -6.01 4.90 21.77
N GLU A 235 -7.28 4.91 22.18
CA GLU A 235 -8.43 4.84 21.26
C GLU A 235 -8.43 6.02 20.28
N ARG A 236 -8.13 7.22 20.78
CA ARG A 236 -8.09 8.43 19.95
C ARG A 236 -6.95 8.37 18.92
N TYR A 237 -5.78 7.86 19.30
CA TYR A 237 -4.64 7.72 18.40
C TYR A 237 -4.91 6.66 17.34
N VAL A 238 -5.49 5.54 17.70
CA VAL A 238 -5.91 4.48 16.77
C VAL A 238 -6.97 5.00 15.79
N TRP A 239 -7.97 5.72 16.30
CA TRP A 239 -9.00 6.36 15.47
C TRP A 239 -8.42 7.30 14.42
N ILE A 240 -7.51 8.20 14.82
CA ILE A 240 -6.90 9.17 13.91
C ILE A 240 -6.07 8.47 12.84
N VAL A 241 -5.19 7.53 13.21
CA VAL A 241 -4.35 6.84 12.22
C VAL A 241 -5.17 5.96 11.28
N PHE A 242 -6.25 5.35 11.77
CA PHE A 242 -7.18 4.59 10.95
C PHE A 242 -7.92 5.48 9.93
N THR A 243 -8.39 6.65 10.37
CA THR A 243 -8.99 7.66 9.48
C THR A 243 -8.00 8.13 8.40
N MET A 244 -6.75 8.39 8.78
CA MET A 244 -5.70 8.72 7.81
C MET A 244 -5.49 7.59 6.80
N SER A 245 -5.44 6.35 7.28
CA SER A 245 -5.31 5.16 6.43
C SER A 245 -6.47 5.02 5.43
N ALA A 246 -7.71 5.28 5.89
CA ALA A 246 -8.90 5.30 5.04
C ALA A 246 -8.80 6.36 3.92
N ALA A 247 -8.26 7.54 4.21
CA ALA A 247 -8.03 8.59 3.23
C ALA A 247 -7.07 8.16 2.12
N TYR A 248 -5.99 7.42 2.46
CA TYR A 248 -5.08 6.83 1.46
C TYR A 248 -5.80 5.82 0.57
N GLY A 249 -6.59 4.93 1.18
CA GLY A 249 -7.41 3.95 0.45
C GLY A 249 -8.38 4.63 -0.53
N GLY A 250 -9.10 5.67 -0.07
CA GLY A 250 -10.05 6.39 -0.89
C GLY A 250 -9.42 7.16 -2.06
N LEU A 251 -8.29 7.82 -1.82
CA LEU A 251 -7.54 8.49 -2.90
C LEU A 251 -7.04 7.50 -3.95
N ALA A 252 -6.52 6.36 -3.52
CA ALA A 252 -6.08 5.29 -4.41
C ALA A 252 -7.25 4.72 -5.21
N GLY A 253 -8.40 4.47 -4.57
CA GLY A 253 -9.62 4.00 -5.22
C GLY A 253 -10.20 5.01 -6.21
N GLY A 254 -10.21 6.29 -5.89
CA GLY A 254 -10.65 7.34 -6.80
C GLY A 254 -9.81 7.39 -8.09
N MET A 255 -8.50 7.30 -7.97
CA MET A 255 -7.60 7.20 -9.12
C MET A 255 -7.74 5.87 -9.88
N PHE A 256 -8.05 4.77 -9.17
CA PHE A 256 -8.32 3.48 -9.78
C PHE A 256 -9.56 3.51 -10.68
N ALA A 257 -10.62 4.22 -10.28
CA ALA A 257 -11.80 4.42 -11.11
C ALA A 257 -11.47 5.11 -12.45
N LEU A 258 -10.56 6.10 -12.43
CA LEU A 258 -10.09 6.79 -13.63
C LEU A 258 -9.17 5.92 -14.50
N LEU A 259 -8.50 4.94 -13.92
CA LEU A 259 -7.65 3.98 -14.64
C LEU A 259 -8.49 2.88 -15.32
N GLU A 260 -9.42 2.28 -14.57
CA GLU A 260 -10.20 1.13 -15.05
C GLU A 260 -11.41 1.55 -15.90
N LEU A 261 -11.90 2.80 -15.75
CA LEU A 261 -13.07 3.36 -16.42
C LEU A 261 -14.38 2.59 -16.18
N HIS A 262 -14.33 1.55 -15.36
CA HIS A 262 -15.48 0.76 -14.95
C HIS A 262 -15.25 0.23 -13.55
N VAL A 263 -16.08 0.64 -12.61
CA VAL A 263 -15.98 0.26 -11.19
C VAL A 263 -17.04 -0.78 -10.87
N ARG A 264 -16.59 -1.98 -10.55
CA ARG A 264 -17.47 -3.09 -10.13
C ARG A 264 -17.24 -3.40 -8.65
N PRO A 265 -18.25 -3.98 -7.95
CA PRO A 265 -18.13 -4.28 -6.51
C PRO A 265 -16.99 -5.28 -6.21
N GLU A 266 -16.88 -6.34 -6.98
CA GLU A 266 -15.96 -7.45 -6.73
C GLU A 266 -14.48 -7.02 -6.75
N PRO A 267 -13.94 -6.32 -7.77
CA PRO A 267 -12.53 -5.91 -7.79
C PRO A 267 -12.21 -4.69 -6.92
N THR A 268 -13.19 -4.12 -6.19
CA THR A 268 -12.97 -2.90 -5.40
C THR A 268 -13.37 -3.00 -3.94
N LEU A 269 -14.45 -3.73 -3.62
CA LEU A 269 -15.05 -3.79 -2.29
C LEU A 269 -15.00 -5.19 -1.67
N PHE A 270 -14.74 -6.24 -2.48
CA PHE A 270 -14.76 -7.58 -1.95
C PHE A 270 -13.63 -7.84 -0.95
N ILE A 271 -13.87 -8.71 0.00
CA ILE A 271 -12.92 -9.01 1.08
C ILE A 271 -11.51 -9.37 0.59
N PHE A 272 -11.39 -10.06 -0.55
CA PHE A 272 -10.10 -10.43 -1.11
C PHE A 272 -9.25 -9.20 -1.47
N VAL A 273 -9.87 -8.08 -1.87
CA VAL A 273 -9.13 -6.82 -2.12
C VAL A 273 -8.48 -6.29 -0.84
N SER A 274 -9.16 -6.39 0.31
CA SER A 274 -8.54 -6.08 1.61
C SER A 274 -7.36 -7.01 1.91
N GLY A 275 -7.51 -8.29 1.60
CA GLY A 275 -6.45 -9.30 1.72
C GLY A 275 -5.27 -8.99 0.81
N GLU A 276 -5.51 -8.64 -0.47
CA GLU A 276 -4.46 -8.25 -1.41
C GLU A 276 -3.68 -7.02 -0.94
N ILE A 277 -4.36 -5.96 -0.45
CA ILE A 277 -3.71 -4.77 0.10
C ILE A 277 -2.84 -5.13 1.32
N LEU A 278 -3.32 -6.02 2.19
CA LEU A 278 -2.54 -6.54 3.31
C LEU A 278 -1.33 -7.36 2.84
N PHE A 279 -1.52 -8.22 1.85
CA PHE A 279 -0.45 -9.03 1.27
C PHE A 279 0.63 -8.18 0.62
N MET A 280 0.26 -7.10 -0.05
CA MET A 280 1.21 -6.11 -0.59
C MET A 280 2.07 -5.49 0.50
N ALA A 281 1.46 -5.15 1.65
CA ALA A 281 2.20 -4.59 2.78
C ALA A 281 3.18 -5.61 3.39
N ILE A 282 2.77 -6.87 3.50
CA ILE A 282 3.62 -7.96 4.05
C ILE A 282 4.72 -8.33 3.07
N LEU A 283 4.38 -8.59 1.80
CA LEU A 283 5.33 -8.97 0.73
C LEU A 283 6.40 -7.91 0.54
N GLY A 284 6.01 -6.64 0.50
CA GLY A 284 6.94 -5.53 0.36
C GLY A 284 7.81 -5.30 1.60
N GLY A 285 7.29 -5.63 2.78
CA GLY A 285 7.90 -5.46 4.09
C GLY A 285 7.28 -4.29 4.87
N PHE A 286 6.36 -4.64 5.76
CA PHE A 286 5.63 -3.68 6.59
C PHE A 286 6.51 -2.91 7.58
N SER A 287 7.74 -3.39 7.86
CA SER A 287 8.74 -2.70 8.67
C SER A 287 9.27 -1.41 8.02
N THR A 288 9.07 -1.25 6.71
CA THR A 288 9.55 -0.08 5.94
C THR A 288 8.39 0.74 5.39
N LEU A 289 8.61 2.03 5.14
CA LEU A 289 7.57 2.90 4.58
C LEU A 289 7.34 2.66 3.09
N LEU A 290 8.41 2.31 2.34
CA LEU A 290 8.37 2.06 0.90
C LEU A 290 8.04 0.60 0.55
N GLY A 291 8.16 -0.31 1.52
CA GLY A 291 7.86 -1.72 1.32
C GLY A 291 6.50 -1.96 0.68
N PRO A 292 5.40 -1.46 1.25
CA PRO A 292 4.06 -1.66 0.71
C PRO A 292 3.89 -1.22 -0.74
N LEU A 293 4.58 -0.16 -1.16
CA LEU A 293 4.59 0.30 -2.55
C LEU A 293 5.24 -0.74 -3.48
N VAL A 294 6.41 -1.22 -3.09
CA VAL A 294 7.12 -2.27 -3.86
C VAL A 294 6.30 -3.55 -3.89
N GLY A 295 5.72 -3.94 -2.75
CA GLY A 295 4.83 -5.09 -2.66
C GLY A 295 3.59 -4.96 -3.54
N GLY A 296 2.99 -3.76 -3.62
CA GLY A 296 1.87 -3.46 -4.49
C GLY A 296 2.20 -3.64 -5.97
N ILE A 297 3.32 -3.07 -6.42
CA ILE A 297 3.78 -3.22 -7.80
C ILE A 297 4.08 -4.70 -8.11
N VAL A 298 4.87 -5.36 -7.27
CA VAL A 298 5.26 -6.77 -7.48
C VAL A 298 4.05 -7.69 -7.50
N LEU A 299 3.14 -7.59 -6.51
CA LEU A 299 1.98 -8.47 -6.43
C LEU A 299 1.05 -8.29 -7.62
N VAL A 300 0.78 -7.05 -8.05
CA VAL A 300 -0.09 -6.81 -9.21
C VAL A 300 0.52 -7.38 -10.49
N TYR A 301 1.83 -7.24 -10.70
CA TYR A 301 2.51 -7.87 -11.85
C TYR A 301 2.44 -9.39 -11.80
N VAL A 302 2.63 -9.97 -10.63
CA VAL A 302 2.54 -11.43 -10.43
C VAL A 302 1.13 -11.93 -10.73
N LEU A 303 0.09 -11.25 -10.23
CA LEU A 303 -1.30 -11.59 -10.49
C LEU A 303 -1.67 -11.44 -11.97
N ASP A 304 -1.16 -10.40 -12.62
CA ASP A 304 -1.41 -10.16 -14.04
C ASP A 304 -0.73 -11.25 -14.90
N LEU A 305 0.51 -11.59 -14.58
CA LEU A 305 1.22 -12.70 -15.23
C LEU A 305 0.53 -14.06 -14.99
N ALA A 306 0.01 -14.27 -13.79
CA ALA A 306 -0.70 -15.50 -13.43
C ALA A 306 -1.94 -15.75 -14.30
N ARG A 307 -2.64 -14.69 -14.73
CA ARG A 307 -3.80 -14.78 -15.62
C ARG A 307 -3.49 -15.41 -16.98
N PHE A 308 -2.26 -15.29 -17.44
CA PHE A 308 -1.82 -15.91 -18.71
C PHE A 308 -1.45 -17.38 -18.56
N VAL A 309 -1.17 -17.83 -17.33
CA VAL A 309 -0.62 -19.17 -17.07
C VAL A 309 -1.68 -20.11 -16.48
N THR A 310 -2.61 -19.58 -15.69
CA THR A 310 -3.60 -20.40 -14.96
C THR A 310 -4.86 -19.62 -14.62
N ASP A 311 -6.00 -20.35 -14.58
CA ASP A 311 -7.26 -19.83 -14.06
C ASP A 311 -7.25 -19.71 -12.51
N PHE A 312 -6.24 -20.28 -11.85
CA PHE A 312 -6.09 -20.29 -10.38
C PHE A 312 -5.23 -19.13 -9.84
N GLN A 313 -5.37 -17.92 -10.39
CA GLN A 313 -4.58 -16.75 -10.01
C GLN A 313 -4.58 -16.47 -8.49
N ASN A 314 -5.71 -16.64 -7.82
CA ASN A 314 -5.83 -16.42 -6.38
C ASN A 314 -5.09 -17.48 -5.55
N ALA A 315 -5.08 -18.73 -6.01
CA ALA A 315 -4.30 -19.79 -5.37
C ALA A 315 -2.79 -19.53 -5.54
N LEU A 316 -2.37 -19.08 -6.73
CA LEU A 316 -0.97 -18.71 -6.98
C LEU A 316 -0.55 -17.52 -6.11
N ALA A 317 -1.39 -16.50 -5.95
CA ALA A 317 -1.15 -15.40 -5.02
C ALA A 317 -0.93 -15.89 -3.59
N GLY A 318 -1.77 -16.84 -3.13
CA GLY A 318 -1.62 -17.48 -1.81
C GLY A 318 -0.30 -18.22 -1.66
N VAL A 319 0.11 -19.00 -2.66
CA VAL A 319 1.39 -19.73 -2.66
C VAL A 319 2.57 -18.76 -2.64
N ILE A 320 2.51 -17.68 -3.43
CA ILE A 320 3.57 -16.65 -3.44
C ILE A 320 3.64 -15.95 -2.10
N LEU A 321 2.50 -15.65 -1.47
CA LEU A 321 2.47 -15.06 -0.14
C LEU A 321 3.11 -16.00 0.88
N LEU A 322 2.72 -17.27 0.92
CA LEU A 322 3.30 -18.27 1.82
C LEU A 322 4.80 -18.37 1.61
N GLY A 323 5.23 -18.42 0.34
CA GLY A 323 6.64 -18.40 -0.02
C GLY A 323 7.35 -17.13 0.47
N SER A 324 6.73 -15.95 0.28
CA SER A 324 7.34 -14.68 0.70
C SER A 324 7.49 -14.59 2.22
N VAL A 325 6.49 -14.97 2.99
CA VAL A 325 6.55 -14.98 4.46
C VAL A 325 7.60 -15.97 4.96
N TYR A 326 7.74 -17.09 4.27
CA TYR A 326 8.70 -18.13 4.64
C TYR A 326 10.15 -17.74 4.31
N PHE A 327 10.40 -17.23 3.10
CA PHE A 327 11.76 -16.93 2.60
C PHE A 327 12.18 -15.48 2.92
N LEU A 328 11.24 -14.55 3.04
CA LEU A 328 11.44 -13.12 3.23
C LEU A 328 10.66 -12.60 4.44
N PRO A 329 10.98 -13.03 5.66
CA PRO A 329 10.21 -12.67 6.85
C PRO A 329 10.18 -11.15 7.12
N ARG A 330 11.13 -10.39 6.56
CA ARG A 330 11.17 -8.92 6.62
C ARG A 330 10.61 -8.24 5.37
N GLY A 331 10.10 -9.03 4.40
CA GLY A 331 9.65 -8.58 3.10
C GLY A 331 10.79 -8.19 2.15
N ILE A 332 10.43 -7.87 0.89
CA ILE A 332 11.41 -7.58 -0.18
C ILE A 332 12.34 -6.42 0.20
N VAL A 333 11.79 -5.30 0.66
CA VAL A 333 12.57 -4.10 1.01
C VAL A 333 13.27 -4.25 2.36
N GLY A 334 12.67 -4.98 3.30
CA GLY A 334 13.23 -5.19 4.63
C GLY A 334 14.42 -6.15 4.65
N SER A 335 14.46 -7.09 3.71
CA SER A 335 15.54 -8.11 3.59
C SER A 335 16.69 -7.67 2.69
N ARG A 336 16.73 -6.41 2.27
CA ARG A 336 17.76 -5.92 1.34
C ARG A 336 19.19 -6.19 1.81
N ASP A 337 19.48 -6.05 3.11
CA ASP A 337 20.82 -6.25 3.65
C ASP A 337 21.21 -7.74 3.57
N GLU A 338 20.25 -8.63 3.80
CA GLU A 338 20.41 -10.09 3.61
C GLU A 338 20.68 -10.44 2.13
N PHE A 339 20.02 -9.75 1.19
CA PHE A 339 20.28 -9.91 -0.24
C PHE A 339 21.66 -9.40 -0.66
N TYR A 340 22.10 -8.25 -0.11
CA TYR A 340 23.45 -7.73 -0.37
C TYR A 340 24.53 -8.67 0.16
N ASP A 341 24.35 -9.22 1.35
CA ASP A 341 25.29 -10.17 1.94
C ASP A 341 25.31 -11.48 1.17
N ALA A 342 24.15 -12.00 0.75
CA ALA A 342 24.06 -13.19 -0.10
C ALA A 342 24.69 -12.95 -1.48
N ALA A 343 24.42 -11.82 -2.12
CA ALA A 343 24.99 -11.46 -3.41
C ALA A 343 26.52 -11.29 -3.33
N ARG A 344 27.03 -10.76 -2.22
CA ARG A 344 28.45 -10.62 -1.95
C ARG A 344 29.10 -11.98 -1.74
N ALA A 345 28.49 -12.86 -0.96
CA ALA A 345 28.95 -14.21 -0.73
C ALA A 345 28.99 -15.02 -2.04
N ILE A 346 27.96 -14.91 -2.89
CA ILE A 346 27.92 -15.55 -4.22
C ILE A 346 29.01 -15.00 -5.15
N ARG A 347 29.32 -13.71 -5.06
CA ARG A 347 30.37 -13.08 -5.88
C ARG A 347 31.77 -13.48 -5.42
N GLU A 348 31.95 -13.66 -4.11
CA GLU A 348 33.24 -14.09 -3.52
C GLU A 348 33.48 -15.60 -3.72
N ASP A 349 32.42 -16.42 -3.67
CA ASP A 349 32.49 -17.86 -3.91
C ASP A 349 31.22 -18.39 -4.60
N PRO A 350 31.23 -18.60 -5.93
CA PRO A 350 30.09 -19.14 -6.66
C PRO A 350 29.63 -20.54 -6.20
N SER A 351 30.44 -21.29 -5.51
CA SER A 351 30.10 -22.65 -5.00
C SER A 351 29.03 -22.54 -3.87
N VAL A 352 28.89 -21.36 -3.25
CA VAL A 352 27.87 -21.09 -2.23
C VAL A 352 26.45 -21.33 -2.76
N ILE A 353 26.19 -21.13 -4.06
CA ILE A 353 24.90 -21.45 -4.68
C ILE A 353 24.60 -22.96 -4.54
N GLY A 354 25.56 -23.81 -4.83
CA GLY A 354 25.39 -25.26 -4.71
C GLY A 354 25.14 -25.72 -3.27
N THR A 355 25.87 -25.15 -2.32
CA THR A 355 25.69 -25.43 -0.88
C THR A 355 24.38 -24.86 -0.35
N TRP A 356 23.94 -23.71 -0.87
CA TRP A 356 22.66 -23.08 -0.50
C TRP A 356 21.47 -23.92 -0.99
N ILE A 357 21.51 -24.38 -2.25
CA ILE A 357 20.50 -25.28 -2.82
C ILE A 357 20.47 -26.62 -2.05
N ALA A 358 21.62 -27.18 -1.74
CA ALA A 358 21.74 -28.44 -0.97
C ALA A 358 21.18 -28.30 0.47
N ASN A 359 21.31 -27.13 1.07
CA ASN A 359 20.84 -26.84 2.42
C ASN A 359 19.37 -26.40 2.50
N ILE A 360 18.70 -26.03 1.40
CA ILE A 360 17.28 -25.69 1.38
C ILE A 360 16.43 -26.86 1.91
N GLY A 361 16.68 -28.09 1.47
CA GLY A 361 15.93 -29.26 1.90
C GLY A 361 16.00 -29.51 3.41
N PRO A 362 17.18 -29.54 4.04
CA PRO A 362 17.32 -29.64 5.50
C PRO A 362 16.73 -28.47 6.27
N LEU A 363 16.86 -27.22 5.77
CA LEU A 363 16.26 -26.02 6.42
C LEU A 363 14.73 -26.06 6.38
N LEU A 364 14.15 -26.49 5.25
CA LEU A 364 12.70 -26.69 5.13
C LEU A 364 12.21 -27.74 6.12
N ARG A 365 12.93 -28.86 6.26
CA ARG A 365 12.59 -29.93 7.21
C ARG A 365 12.69 -29.46 8.66
N ARG A 366 13.72 -28.69 9.02
CA ARG A 366 13.88 -28.13 10.39
C ARG A 366 12.75 -27.16 10.73
N ARG A 367 12.45 -26.20 9.87
CA ARG A 367 11.35 -25.24 10.11
C ARG A 367 9.97 -25.90 10.11
N ALA A 368 9.74 -26.89 9.25
CA ALA A 368 8.51 -27.68 9.28
C ALA A 368 8.38 -28.49 10.60
N ALA A 369 9.48 -29.02 11.12
CA ALA A 369 9.49 -29.72 12.40
C ALA A 369 9.25 -28.78 13.59
N GLU A 370 9.86 -27.58 13.58
CA GLU A 370 9.63 -26.54 14.59
C GLU A 370 8.18 -26.05 14.60
N SER A 371 7.61 -25.82 13.38
CA SER A 371 6.19 -25.43 13.24
C SER A 371 5.25 -26.54 13.68
N ALA A 372 5.55 -27.80 13.36
CA ALA A 372 4.77 -28.95 13.83
C ALA A 372 4.86 -29.13 15.35
N HIS A 373 6.03 -28.87 15.94
CA HIS A 373 6.21 -28.92 17.40
C HIS A 373 5.42 -27.82 18.11
N SER A 374 5.48 -26.58 17.60
CA SER A 374 4.69 -25.45 18.13
C SER A 374 3.19 -25.71 18.01
N MET A 375 2.74 -26.30 16.88
CA MET A 375 1.35 -26.63 16.67
C MET A 375 0.85 -27.74 17.62
N ARG A 376 1.69 -28.75 17.89
CA ARG A 376 1.40 -29.80 18.88
C ARG A 376 1.29 -29.22 20.29
N GLN A 377 2.15 -28.29 20.66
CA GLN A 377 2.07 -27.60 21.97
C GLN A 377 0.78 -26.76 22.09
N LEU A 378 0.37 -26.05 21.02
CA LEU A 378 -0.88 -25.28 20.99
C LEU A 378 -2.13 -26.16 21.06
N LEU A 379 -2.08 -27.35 20.48
CA LEU A 379 -3.21 -28.31 20.47
C LEU A 379 -3.24 -29.21 21.69
N GLY A 380 -2.31 -29.04 22.67
CA GLY A 380 -2.24 -29.87 23.87
C GLY A 380 -1.94 -31.35 23.61
N MET A 381 -1.47 -31.69 22.41
CA MET A 381 -1.11 -33.08 22.05
C MET A 381 0.33 -33.34 22.52
N ARG A 382 0.47 -34.28 23.50
CA ARG A 382 1.75 -34.79 23.98
C ARG A 382 2.39 -35.77 22.99
#